data_7825f54d12636006fe73b55827e68025
#
_entry.id   7825f54d12636006fe73b55827e68025
#
_cell.length_a   1.000
_cell.length_b   1.000
_cell.length_c   1.000
_cell.angle_alpha   90.00
_cell.angle_beta   90.00
_cell.angle_gamma   90.00
#
_symmetry.space_group_name_H-M   'P 1'
#
loop_
_entity.id
_entity.type
_entity.pdbx_description
1 polymer ?
#
loop_
_entity_poly.entity_id
_entity_poly.type
_entity_poly.pdbx_seq_one_letter_code
_entity_poly.pdbx_strand_id
1 'polypeptide(L)'
;MNYIFLIEELKKRGSIPGLDAIQGLLEELGHPEDDLKIVHIAGTNGKGSVFAYLSSILMAAGFKVGRYISPTISCYEERFQINGTYIAKDKLERLYGVVEEAMRKEEAKIGLRPTLFEVETALSFLYFKEEKVDYALVEVGMGGRLDATNVIKHPELTVISSISYDHKAILGDTLEEIACQKAGIIKESAPVVLSENPEEVCKVVKHEAAEKKVHCIEVKPQDYEILAETPYGSTFLWKEQRYETKLPGNHQISNAVTALTASEYLFEKDYEKNEARKKIPKELDTMNIKAA
;
A
#
# COMPACT_ATOMS: atom_id res chain seq x y z
N MET A 1 -16.48 -2.13 -25.22
CA MET A 1 -15.72 -3.40 -25.39
C MET A 1 -15.78 -4.11 -24.05
N ASN A 2 -15.85 -5.46 -24.05
CA ASN A 2 -15.86 -6.20 -22.77
C ASN A 2 -14.48 -6.04 -22.10
N TYR A 3 -14.44 -5.51 -20.88
CA TYR A 3 -13.19 -5.26 -20.14
C TYR A 3 -12.34 -6.53 -19.97
N ILE A 4 -12.94 -7.72 -19.95
CA ILE A 4 -12.25 -9.01 -19.90
C ILE A 4 -11.35 -9.19 -21.13
N PHE A 5 -11.82 -8.78 -22.31
CA PHE A 5 -11.02 -8.85 -23.53
C PHE A 5 -9.80 -7.91 -23.47
N LEU A 6 -10.00 -6.70 -22.93
CA LEU A 6 -8.91 -5.75 -22.74
C LEU A 6 -7.86 -6.28 -21.73
N ILE A 7 -8.29 -6.90 -20.65
CA ILE A 7 -7.39 -7.54 -19.69
C ILE A 7 -6.55 -8.63 -20.36
N GLU A 8 -7.17 -9.52 -21.13
CA GLU A 8 -6.46 -10.61 -21.83
C GLU A 8 -5.47 -10.08 -22.90
N GLU A 9 -5.78 -8.97 -23.53
CA GLU A 9 -4.85 -8.30 -24.44
C GLU A 9 -3.66 -7.69 -23.70
N LEU A 10 -3.90 -6.96 -22.61
CA LEU A 10 -2.85 -6.31 -21.84
C LEU A 10 -1.95 -7.31 -21.11
N LYS A 11 -2.46 -8.44 -20.63
CA LYS A 11 -1.66 -9.53 -20.04
C LYS A 11 -0.53 -10.00 -20.96
N LYS A 12 -0.73 -10.00 -22.27
CA LYS A 12 0.29 -10.43 -23.24
C LYS A 12 1.52 -9.52 -23.26
N ARG A 13 1.42 -8.30 -22.76
CA ARG A 13 2.52 -7.34 -22.72
C ARG A 13 3.53 -7.60 -21.61
N GLY A 14 3.14 -8.38 -20.58
CA GLY A 14 3.98 -8.63 -19.42
C GLY A 14 4.21 -7.38 -18.55
N SER A 15 5.31 -7.37 -17.83
CA SER A 15 5.75 -6.24 -16.99
C SER A 15 6.86 -5.47 -17.72
N ILE A 16 6.68 -4.17 -17.86
CA ILE A 16 7.65 -3.26 -18.46
C ILE A 16 8.02 -2.23 -17.39
N PRO A 17 9.26 -2.23 -16.87
CA PRO A 17 9.69 -1.24 -15.89
C PRO A 17 9.71 0.17 -16.48
N GLY A 18 9.22 1.15 -15.74
CA GLY A 18 9.17 2.55 -16.13
C GLY A 18 7.87 3.21 -15.67
N LEU A 19 7.82 4.51 -15.73
CA LEU A 19 6.66 5.28 -15.27
C LEU A 19 6.01 6.11 -16.40
N ASP A 20 6.63 6.18 -17.58
CA ASP A 20 6.20 7.09 -18.64
C ASP A 20 4.79 6.78 -19.14
N ALA A 21 4.47 5.50 -19.35
CA ALA A 21 3.16 5.10 -19.87
C ALA A 21 2.03 5.34 -18.88
N ILE A 22 2.25 5.06 -17.58
CA ILE A 22 1.24 5.37 -16.55
C ILE A 22 1.13 6.87 -16.29
N GLN A 23 2.22 7.63 -16.33
CA GLN A 23 2.19 9.10 -16.19
C GLN A 23 1.34 9.73 -17.28
N GLY A 24 1.56 9.36 -18.53
CA GLY A 24 0.73 9.85 -19.64
C GLY A 24 -0.75 9.42 -19.50
N LEU A 25 -0.99 8.19 -19.08
CA LEU A 25 -2.37 7.74 -18.80
C LEU A 25 -3.04 8.57 -17.70
N LEU A 26 -2.34 8.88 -16.62
CA LEU A 26 -2.87 9.68 -15.50
C LEU A 26 -3.09 11.14 -15.91
N GLU A 27 -2.24 11.70 -16.78
CA GLU A 27 -2.46 13.02 -17.37
C GLU A 27 -3.79 13.09 -18.13
N GLU A 28 -4.09 12.09 -18.97
CA GLU A 28 -5.38 11.98 -19.68
C GLU A 28 -6.57 11.80 -18.75
N LEU A 29 -6.36 11.21 -17.58
CA LEU A 29 -7.38 10.99 -16.55
C LEU A 29 -7.52 12.18 -15.57
N GLY A 30 -6.71 13.22 -15.71
CA GLY A 30 -6.74 14.41 -14.86
C GLY A 30 -6.19 14.18 -13.46
N HIS A 31 -5.13 13.37 -13.34
CA HIS A 31 -4.38 13.11 -12.11
C HIS A 31 -5.26 12.75 -10.90
N PRO A 32 -6.05 11.66 -10.98
CA PRO A 32 -6.92 11.27 -9.86
C PRO A 32 -6.16 10.96 -8.58
N GLU A 33 -4.89 10.56 -8.66
CA GLU A 33 -4.00 10.26 -7.53
C GLU A 33 -3.68 11.48 -6.67
N ASP A 34 -3.66 12.68 -7.25
CA ASP A 34 -3.29 13.92 -6.55
C ASP A 34 -4.36 14.38 -5.53
N ASP A 35 -5.61 13.90 -5.68
CA ASP A 35 -6.73 14.21 -4.78
C ASP A 35 -6.87 13.22 -3.61
N LEU A 36 -6.01 12.19 -3.54
CA LEU A 36 -6.12 11.10 -2.58
C LEU A 36 -5.09 11.23 -1.44
N LYS A 37 -5.53 10.93 -0.20
CA LYS A 37 -4.63 10.69 0.92
C LYS A 37 -4.11 9.26 0.83
N ILE A 38 -2.94 9.06 0.25
CA ILE A 38 -2.40 7.74 -0.05
C ILE A 38 -1.41 7.29 1.03
N VAL A 39 -1.60 6.06 1.54
CA VAL A 39 -0.58 5.31 2.27
C VAL A 39 0.05 4.31 1.30
N HIS A 40 1.33 4.49 0.99
CA HIS A 40 2.05 3.68 0.01
C HIS A 40 2.88 2.61 0.71
N ILE A 41 2.64 1.33 0.38
CA ILE A 41 3.17 0.19 1.15
C ILE A 41 4.03 -0.70 0.26
N ALA A 42 5.32 -0.83 0.61
CA ALA A 42 6.27 -1.75 -0.02
C ALA A 42 6.84 -2.77 0.98
N GLY A 43 7.53 -3.78 0.47
CA GLY A 43 8.21 -4.81 1.24
C GLY A 43 8.28 -6.12 0.49
N THR A 44 8.94 -7.12 1.04
CA THR A 44 8.94 -8.48 0.52
C THR A 44 7.85 -9.30 1.21
N ASN A 45 7.91 -9.41 2.53
CA ASN A 45 6.96 -10.15 3.35
C ASN A 45 6.17 -9.19 4.25
N GLY A 46 4.98 -9.61 4.67
CA GLY A 46 4.18 -8.85 5.61
C GLY A 46 3.39 -7.68 5.01
N LYS A 47 3.58 -7.29 3.74
CA LYS A 47 2.78 -6.23 3.09
C LYS A 47 1.29 -6.44 3.33
N GLY A 48 0.75 -7.58 2.89
CA GLY A 48 -0.67 -7.90 3.02
C GLY A 48 -1.17 -7.90 4.47
N SER A 49 -0.35 -8.37 5.44
CA SER A 49 -0.70 -8.35 6.86
C SER A 49 -0.74 -6.91 7.42
N VAL A 50 0.32 -6.12 7.18
CA VAL A 50 0.35 -4.70 7.58
C VAL A 50 -0.82 -3.94 6.95
N PHE A 51 -1.08 -4.20 5.68
CA PHE A 51 -2.20 -3.64 4.93
C PHE A 51 -3.55 -3.98 5.56
N ALA A 52 -3.77 -5.27 5.91
CA ALA A 52 -4.98 -5.74 6.55
C ALA A 52 -5.17 -5.12 7.94
N TYR A 53 -4.12 -5.09 8.78
CA TYR A 53 -4.15 -4.46 10.09
C TYR A 53 -4.46 -2.97 9.98
N LEU A 54 -3.71 -2.23 9.16
CA LEU A 54 -3.89 -0.79 9.03
C LEU A 54 -5.29 -0.43 8.50
N SER A 55 -5.78 -1.16 7.47
CA SER A 55 -7.12 -0.91 6.95
C SER A 55 -8.20 -1.18 8.00
N SER A 56 -8.06 -2.24 8.82
CA SER A 56 -9.01 -2.54 9.89
C SER A 56 -9.01 -1.47 10.98
N ILE A 57 -7.84 -0.97 11.38
CA ILE A 57 -7.71 0.12 12.36
C ILE A 57 -8.38 1.39 11.84
N LEU A 58 -8.11 1.78 10.60
CA LEU A 58 -8.71 2.97 10.00
C LEU A 58 -10.24 2.85 9.85
N MET A 59 -10.73 1.68 9.41
CA MET A 59 -12.17 1.42 9.33
C MET A 59 -12.84 1.45 10.71
N ALA A 60 -12.22 0.86 11.73
CA ALA A 60 -12.73 0.90 13.10
C ALA A 60 -12.78 2.33 13.68
N ALA A 61 -11.87 3.21 13.24
CA ALA A 61 -11.90 4.64 13.54
C ALA A 61 -12.95 5.43 12.72
N GLY A 62 -13.71 4.76 11.85
CA GLY A 62 -14.81 5.34 11.07
C GLY A 62 -14.38 6.00 9.75
N PHE A 63 -13.16 5.75 9.27
CA PHE A 63 -12.72 6.21 7.95
C PHE A 63 -13.24 5.32 6.84
N LYS A 64 -13.52 5.90 5.67
CA LYS A 64 -13.76 5.19 4.42
C LYS A 64 -12.41 4.87 3.77
N VAL A 65 -12.06 3.59 3.70
CA VAL A 65 -10.73 3.13 3.28
C VAL A 65 -10.80 2.44 1.93
N GLY A 66 -10.09 2.99 0.94
CA GLY A 66 -9.80 2.33 -0.33
C GLY A 66 -8.61 1.39 -0.18
N ARG A 67 -8.68 0.21 -0.83
CA ARG A 67 -7.63 -0.80 -0.81
C ARG A 67 -7.29 -1.24 -2.23
N TYR A 68 -6.02 -1.08 -2.64
CA TYR A 68 -5.48 -1.61 -3.88
C TYR A 68 -4.38 -2.61 -3.57
N ILE A 69 -4.61 -3.89 -3.91
CA ILE A 69 -3.74 -5.03 -3.57
C ILE A 69 -3.34 -5.83 -4.80
N SER A 70 -2.15 -6.45 -4.75
CA SER A 70 -1.64 -7.36 -5.76
C SER A 70 -0.62 -8.35 -5.20
N PRO A 71 -0.63 -9.64 -5.64
CA PRO A 71 -1.66 -10.26 -6.49
C PRO A 71 -2.97 -10.51 -5.74
N THR A 72 -4.04 -10.84 -6.47
CA THR A 72 -5.30 -11.31 -5.90
C THR A 72 -5.28 -12.81 -5.64
N ILE A 73 -6.07 -13.28 -4.68
CA ILE A 73 -6.14 -14.69 -4.28
C ILE A 73 -7.47 -15.33 -4.75
N SER A 74 -8.58 -14.63 -4.58
CA SER A 74 -9.92 -15.21 -4.79
C SER A 74 -10.53 -14.85 -6.14
N CYS A 75 -10.55 -13.58 -6.50
CA CYS A 75 -11.13 -13.09 -7.74
C CYS A 75 -10.45 -11.79 -8.17
N TYR A 76 -10.75 -11.37 -9.40
CA TYR A 76 -10.13 -10.18 -9.97
C TYR A 76 -10.53 -8.89 -9.24
N GLU A 77 -11.81 -8.78 -8.85
CA GLU A 77 -12.42 -7.64 -8.17
C GLU A 77 -11.81 -7.39 -6.77
N GLU A 78 -11.21 -8.42 -6.15
CA GLU A 78 -10.51 -8.32 -4.87
C GLU A 78 -9.41 -7.25 -4.87
N ARG A 79 -8.85 -6.93 -6.04
CA ARG A 79 -7.83 -5.90 -6.22
C ARG A 79 -8.30 -4.51 -5.80
N PHE A 80 -9.59 -4.24 -5.92
CA PHE A 80 -10.20 -2.92 -5.71
C PHE A 80 -11.29 -3.01 -4.65
N GLN A 81 -11.01 -2.55 -3.45
CA GLN A 81 -11.94 -2.66 -2.33
C GLN A 81 -12.19 -1.31 -1.68
N ILE A 82 -13.38 -1.14 -1.11
CA ILE A 82 -13.71 -0.06 -0.19
C ILE A 82 -14.33 -0.65 1.06
N ASN A 83 -13.74 -0.40 2.22
CA ASN A 83 -14.15 -0.95 3.50
C ASN A 83 -14.35 -2.48 3.44
N GLY A 84 -13.45 -3.20 2.75
CA GLY A 84 -13.50 -4.65 2.61
C GLY A 84 -14.52 -5.17 1.60
N THR A 85 -15.28 -4.29 0.95
CA THR A 85 -16.23 -4.67 -0.11
C THR A 85 -15.55 -4.51 -1.48
N TYR A 86 -15.60 -5.55 -2.29
CA TYR A 86 -15.03 -5.56 -3.64
C TYR A 86 -15.83 -4.63 -4.56
N ILE A 87 -15.15 -4.06 -5.56
CA ILE A 87 -15.78 -3.24 -6.58
C ILE A 87 -16.88 -4.03 -7.32
N ALA A 88 -18.03 -3.40 -7.52
CA ALA A 88 -19.11 -3.99 -8.31
C ALA A 88 -18.72 -4.11 -9.80
N LYS A 89 -19.16 -5.19 -10.45
CA LYS A 89 -18.76 -5.50 -11.85
C LYS A 89 -19.16 -4.43 -12.84
N ASP A 90 -20.34 -3.87 -12.69
CA ASP A 90 -20.85 -2.77 -13.53
C ASP A 90 -20.01 -1.50 -13.38
N LYS A 91 -19.59 -1.16 -12.15
CA LYS A 91 -18.68 -0.06 -11.89
C LYS A 91 -17.30 -0.32 -12.49
N LEU A 92 -16.78 -1.53 -12.31
CA LEU A 92 -15.50 -1.95 -12.89
C LEU A 92 -15.51 -1.83 -14.42
N GLU A 93 -16.56 -2.34 -15.07
CA GLU A 93 -16.72 -2.25 -16.52
C GLU A 93 -16.79 -0.80 -17.01
N ARG A 94 -17.53 0.05 -16.32
CA ARG A 94 -17.60 1.48 -16.63
C ARG A 94 -16.23 2.17 -16.49
N LEU A 95 -15.50 1.92 -15.41
CA LEU A 95 -14.17 2.51 -15.19
C LEU A 95 -13.16 2.03 -16.21
N TYR A 96 -13.20 0.75 -16.59
CA TYR A 96 -12.39 0.25 -17.70
C TYR A 96 -12.68 0.97 -19.01
N GLY A 97 -13.93 1.32 -19.28
CA GLY A 97 -14.29 2.12 -20.46
C GLY A 97 -13.65 3.51 -20.45
N VAL A 98 -13.62 4.18 -19.29
CA VAL A 98 -12.98 5.49 -19.11
C VAL A 98 -11.48 5.38 -19.34
N VAL A 99 -10.83 4.39 -18.70
CA VAL A 99 -9.38 4.18 -18.83
C VAL A 99 -8.98 3.78 -20.26
N GLU A 100 -9.77 2.94 -20.93
CA GLU A 100 -9.54 2.56 -22.33
C GLU A 100 -9.57 3.75 -23.28
N GLU A 101 -10.48 4.70 -23.06
CA GLU A 101 -10.55 5.93 -23.85
C GLU A 101 -9.30 6.79 -23.62
N ALA A 102 -8.87 6.96 -22.37
CA ALA A 102 -7.65 7.68 -22.02
C ALA A 102 -6.39 7.02 -22.64
N MET A 103 -6.29 5.68 -22.57
CA MET A 103 -5.20 4.92 -23.20
C MET A 103 -5.11 5.17 -24.70
N ARG A 104 -6.23 5.19 -25.40
CA ARG A 104 -6.25 5.44 -26.86
C ARG A 104 -5.75 6.85 -27.20
N LYS A 105 -6.11 7.84 -26.40
CA LYS A 105 -5.64 9.21 -26.57
C LYS A 105 -4.13 9.30 -26.36
N GLU A 106 -3.64 8.68 -25.29
CA GLU A 106 -2.22 8.70 -24.96
C GLU A 106 -1.37 7.93 -25.98
N GLU A 107 -1.81 6.73 -26.40
CA GLU A 107 -1.15 5.95 -27.45
C GLU A 107 -1.05 6.75 -28.78
N ALA A 108 -2.07 7.53 -29.11
CA ALA A 108 -2.05 8.39 -30.28
C ALA A 108 -1.06 9.57 -30.17
N LYS A 109 -0.78 10.04 -28.94
CA LYS A 109 0.14 11.16 -28.68
C LYS A 109 1.61 10.73 -28.67
N ILE A 110 1.93 9.72 -27.87
CA ILE A 110 3.33 9.36 -27.58
C ILE A 110 3.70 7.95 -28.02
N GLY A 111 2.75 7.16 -28.55
CA GLY A 111 2.99 5.80 -29.04
C GLY A 111 3.27 4.78 -27.93
N LEU A 112 3.13 5.15 -26.65
CA LEU A 112 3.26 4.24 -25.52
C LEU A 112 1.90 3.69 -25.14
N ARG A 113 1.86 2.38 -24.90
CA ARG A 113 0.67 1.71 -24.41
C ARG A 113 0.95 1.10 -23.04
N PRO A 114 0.17 1.42 -22.01
CA PRO A 114 0.39 0.90 -20.66
C PRO A 114 0.26 -0.62 -20.58
N THR A 115 0.89 -1.20 -19.57
CA THR A 115 0.72 -2.59 -19.14
C THR A 115 -0.58 -2.77 -18.38
N LEU A 116 -0.98 -4.03 -18.13
CA LEU A 116 -2.18 -4.30 -17.32
C LEU A 116 -2.06 -3.68 -15.92
N PHE A 117 -0.91 -3.83 -15.26
CA PHE A 117 -0.73 -3.32 -13.90
C PHE A 117 -0.78 -1.79 -13.85
N GLU A 118 -0.29 -1.08 -14.85
CA GLU A 118 -0.41 0.37 -14.97
C GLU A 118 -1.87 0.82 -15.15
N VAL A 119 -2.62 0.10 -15.97
CA VAL A 119 -4.08 0.33 -16.15
C VAL A 119 -4.84 0.08 -14.87
N GLU A 120 -4.57 -1.02 -14.17
CA GLU A 120 -5.18 -1.35 -12.88
C GLU A 120 -4.85 -0.32 -11.80
N THR A 121 -3.62 0.18 -11.78
CA THR A 121 -3.18 1.24 -10.86
C THR A 121 -3.96 2.54 -11.12
N ALA A 122 -4.05 2.99 -12.37
CA ALA A 122 -4.81 4.18 -12.73
C ALA A 122 -6.31 4.04 -12.43
N LEU A 123 -6.88 2.85 -12.69
CA LEU A 123 -8.27 2.54 -12.38
C LEU A 123 -8.54 2.60 -10.86
N SER A 124 -7.59 2.13 -10.03
CA SER A 124 -7.73 2.19 -8.57
C SER A 124 -7.84 3.64 -8.08
N PHE A 125 -7.03 4.54 -8.60
CA PHE A 125 -7.07 5.96 -8.24
C PHE A 125 -8.40 6.62 -8.66
N LEU A 126 -8.87 6.34 -9.88
CA LEU A 126 -10.20 6.80 -10.33
C LEU A 126 -11.31 6.30 -9.41
N TYR A 127 -11.30 5.01 -9.08
CA TYR A 127 -12.31 4.40 -8.22
C TYR A 127 -12.32 5.06 -6.83
N PHE A 128 -11.17 5.22 -6.21
CA PHE A 128 -11.05 5.82 -4.88
C PHE A 128 -11.45 7.30 -4.86
N LYS A 129 -11.09 8.06 -5.90
CA LYS A 129 -11.49 9.46 -6.06
C LYS A 129 -13.02 9.58 -6.20
N GLU A 130 -13.65 8.80 -7.08
CA GLU A 130 -15.11 8.81 -7.26
C GLU A 130 -15.85 8.45 -5.96
N GLU A 131 -15.34 7.47 -5.22
CA GLU A 131 -15.91 7.01 -3.96
C GLU A 131 -15.60 7.92 -2.78
N LYS A 132 -14.76 8.91 -2.97
CA LYS A 132 -14.35 9.88 -1.93
C LYS A 132 -13.85 9.17 -0.67
N VAL A 133 -12.89 8.27 -0.84
CA VAL A 133 -12.27 7.59 0.31
C VAL A 133 -11.49 8.58 1.17
N ASP A 134 -11.50 8.37 2.48
CA ASP A 134 -10.71 9.19 3.41
C ASP A 134 -9.22 8.86 3.31
N TYR A 135 -8.89 7.56 3.13
CA TYR A 135 -7.54 7.05 2.90
C TYR A 135 -7.54 5.99 1.80
N ALA A 136 -6.55 6.07 0.91
CA ALA A 136 -6.26 5.03 -0.07
C ALA A 136 -4.99 4.27 0.34
N LEU A 137 -5.11 3.00 0.69
CA LEU A 137 -3.96 2.12 0.90
C LEU A 137 -3.57 1.51 -0.44
N VAL A 138 -2.32 1.68 -0.85
CA VAL A 138 -1.81 1.23 -2.14
C VAL A 138 -0.60 0.33 -1.95
N GLU A 139 -0.73 -0.93 -2.36
CA GLU A 139 0.34 -1.93 -2.31
C GLU A 139 1.20 -1.84 -3.57
N VAL A 140 2.52 -1.78 -3.39
CA VAL A 140 3.52 -1.92 -4.46
C VAL A 140 3.46 -3.33 -5.04
N GLY A 141 3.36 -3.43 -6.36
CA GLY A 141 3.34 -4.72 -7.05
C GLY A 141 4.70 -5.41 -7.01
N MET A 142 5.74 -4.72 -7.45
CA MET A 142 7.10 -5.27 -7.49
C MET A 142 8.17 -4.19 -7.33
N GLY A 143 9.16 -4.47 -6.47
CA GLY A 143 10.25 -3.52 -6.23
C GLY A 143 9.78 -2.28 -5.48
N GLY A 144 9.62 -1.18 -6.17
CA GLY A 144 9.17 0.11 -5.64
C GLY A 144 9.53 1.26 -6.59
N ARG A 145 10.82 1.53 -6.80
CA ARG A 145 11.31 2.69 -7.57
C ARG A 145 10.70 2.83 -8.97
N LEU A 146 10.54 1.73 -9.69
CA LEU A 146 9.97 1.68 -11.05
C LEU A 146 8.60 0.99 -11.09
N ASP A 147 7.98 0.77 -9.94
CA ASP A 147 6.63 0.23 -9.86
C ASP A 147 5.60 1.27 -10.32
N ALA A 148 4.55 0.83 -11.02
CA ALA A 148 3.52 1.73 -11.52
C ALA A 148 2.88 2.60 -10.41
N THR A 149 2.78 2.06 -9.18
CA THR A 149 2.26 2.83 -8.03
C THR A 149 3.16 3.99 -7.62
N ASN A 150 4.44 4.01 -8.05
CA ASN A 150 5.40 5.06 -7.66
C ASN A 150 5.21 6.40 -8.41
N VAL A 151 4.17 6.52 -9.20
CA VAL A 151 3.66 7.80 -9.72
C VAL A 151 3.11 8.70 -8.61
N ILE A 152 2.80 8.13 -7.45
CA ILE A 152 2.37 8.85 -6.25
C ILE A 152 3.48 9.82 -5.82
N LYS A 153 3.21 11.13 -5.95
CA LYS A 153 4.18 12.19 -5.64
C LYS A 153 4.13 12.61 -4.17
N HIS A 154 2.92 12.60 -3.59
CA HIS A 154 2.65 13.16 -2.27
C HIS A 154 1.88 12.16 -1.39
N PRO A 155 2.49 11.03 -0.99
CA PRO A 155 1.83 10.12 -0.05
C PRO A 155 1.61 10.81 1.31
N GLU A 156 0.58 10.41 2.04
CA GLU A 156 0.41 10.82 3.45
C GLU A 156 1.41 10.10 4.36
N LEU A 157 1.73 8.85 3.99
CA LEU A 157 2.67 7.99 4.72
C LEU A 157 3.25 6.95 3.77
N THR A 158 4.53 6.65 3.93
CA THR A 158 5.16 5.48 3.32
C THR A 158 5.34 4.38 4.37
N VAL A 159 5.08 3.13 4.02
CA VAL A 159 5.33 1.98 4.90
C VAL A 159 6.22 0.99 4.18
N ILE A 160 7.31 0.57 4.81
CA ILE A 160 8.19 -0.48 4.32
C ILE A 160 8.12 -1.65 5.31
N SER A 161 7.47 -2.74 4.89
CA SER A 161 7.40 -3.97 5.67
C SER A 161 8.71 -4.76 5.59
N SER A 162 8.74 -5.98 6.11
CA SER A 162 9.95 -6.80 6.11
C SER A 162 10.49 -7.05 4.70
N ILE A 163 11.81 -6.89 4.53
CA ILE A 163 12.55 -7.13 3.29
C ILE A 163 13.39 -8.40 3.44
N SER A 164 13.32 -9.27 2.44
CA SER A 164 14.15 -10.45 2.27
C SER A 164 14.50 -10.63 0.80
N TYR A 165 15.28 -11.66 0.48
CA TYR A 165 15.59 -12.00 -0.90
C TYR A 165 14.32 -12.33 -1.68
N ASP A 166 14.11 -11.60 -2.77
CA ASP A 166 12.94 -11.75 -3.65
C ASP A 166 13.26 -11.17 -5.02
N HIS A 167 12.73 -11.79 -6.08
CA HIS A 167 12.90 -11.32 -7.46
C HIS A 167 14.33 -10.89 -7.84
N LYS A 168 15.36 -11.65 -7.41
CA LYS A 168 16.78 -11.31 -7.56
C LYS A 168 17.16 -10.87 -8.97
N ALA A 169 16.63 -11.55 -9.99
CA ALA A 169 16.90 -11.23 -11.39
C ALA A 169 16.51 -9.80 -11.81
N ILE A 170 15.66 -9.13 -11.00
CA ILE A 170 15.12 -7.80 -11.32
C ILE A 170 15.54 -6.76 -10.27
N LEU A 171 15.53 -7.14 -8.99
CA LEU A 171 15.72 -6.19 -7.88
C LEU A 171 17.16 -6.11 -7.36
N GLY A 172 18.00 -7.09 -7.71
CA GLY A 172 19.40 -7.18 -7.29
C GLY A 172 19.72 -8.44 -6.49
N ASP A 173 21.01 -8.70 -6.32
CA ASP A 173 21.54 -9.90 -5.69
C ASP A 173 21.75 -9.77 -4.18
N THR A 174 21.73 -8.54 -3.65
CA THR A 174 21.93 -8.25 -2.22
C THR A 174 20.67 -7.68 -1.57
N LEU A 175 20.58 -7.76 -0.22
CA LEU A 175 19.47 -7.17 0.52
C LEU A 175 19.47 -5.65 0.40
N GLU A 176 20.64 -5.03 0.34
CA GLU A 176 20.79 -3.58 0.15
C GLU A 176 20.23 -3.12 -1.19
N GLU A 177 20.52 -3.84 -2.28
CA GLU A 177 19.97 -3.53 -3.61
C GLU A 177 18.45 -3.64 -3.63
N ILE A 178 17.90 -4.72 -3.08
CA ILE A 178 16.46 -4.92 -2.95
C ILE A 178 15.82 -3.82 -2.08
N ALA A 179 16.46 -3.48 -0.95
CA ALA A 179 16.02 -2.40 -0.07
C ALA A 179 16.03 -1.04 -0.78
N CYS A 180 17.05 -0.76 -1.59
CA CYS A 180 17.15 0.47 -2.38
C CYS A 180 16.00 0.59 -3.39
N GLN A 181 15.63 -0.52 -4.06
CA GLN A 181 14.47 -0.51 -4.96
C GLN A 181 13.16 -0.22 -4.22
N LYS A 182 12.97 -0.84 -3.04
CA LYS A 182 11.75 -0.64 -2.24
C LYS A 182 11.71 0.74 -1.58
N ALA A 183 12.84 1.23 -1.07
CA ALA A 183 12.95 2.57 -0.51
C ALA A 183 12.72 3.69 -1.54
N GLY A 184 12.78 3.38 -2.83
CA GLY A 184 12.44 4.32 -3.92
C GLY A 184 11.03 4.89 -3.88
N ILE A 185 10.13 4.35 -3.05
CA ILE A 185 8.80 4.92 -2.83
C ILE A 185 8.77 6.05 -1.79
N ILE A 186 9.85 6.29 -1.06
CA ILE A 186 9.97 7.38 -0.07
C ILE A 186 9.97 8.72 -0.80
N LYS A 187 9.13 9.65 -0.35
CA LYS A 187 8.96 10.99 -0.95
C LYS A 187 9.20 12.07 0.11
N GLU A 188 9.62 13.24 -0.34
CA GLU A 188 9.89 14.40 0.53
C GLU A 188 8.69 14.92 1.32
N SER A 189 7.48 14.49 0.95
CA SER A 189 6.22 14.96 1.53
C SER A 189 5.78 14.21 2.80
N ALA A 190 6.31 12.99 3.05
CA ALA A 190 5.80 12.10 4.08
C ALA A 190 6.89 11.28 4.77
N PRO A 191 6.75 10.98 6.07
CA PRO A 191 7.65 10.08 6.76
C PRO A 191 7.50 8.64 6.24
N VAL A 192 8.44 7.80 6.69
CA VAL A 192 8.39 6.36 6.44
C VAL A 192 8.32 5.60 7.76
N VAL A 193 7.37 4.66 7.86
CA VAL A 193 7.34 3.64 8.91
C VAL A 193 8.06 2.41 8.37
N LEU A 194 9.09 1.98 9.06
CA LEU A 194 9.91 0.82 8.72
C LEU A 194 9.63 -0.29 9.74
N SER A 195 9.14 -1.44 9.26
CA SER A 195 9.04 -2.66 10.07
C SER A 195 10.41 -3.14 10.52
N GLU A 196 10.45 -4.08 11.46
CA GLU A 196 11.67 -4.79 11.80
C GLU A 196 12.34 -5.37 10.56
N ASN A 197 13.62 -5.09 10.42
CA ASN A 197 14.43 -5.52 9.29
C ASN A 197 15.89 -5.79 9.72
N PRO A 198 16.68 -6.56 8.95
CA PRO A 198 18.12 -6.64 9.12
C PRO A 198 18.79 -5.26 9.09
N GLU A 199 19.92 -5.13 9.79
CA GLU A 199 20.60 -3.83 9.96
C GLU A 199 21.02 -3.19 8.62
N GLU A 200 21.45 -4.00 7.66
CA GLU A 200 21.80 -3.54 6.30
C GLU A 200 20.60 -2.91 5.58
N VAL A 201 19.41 -3.48 5.71
CA VAL A 201 18.17 -2.92 5.16
C VAL A 201 17.80 -1.62 5.87
N CYS A 202 17.87 -1.61 7.21
CA CYS A 202 17.58 -0.41 8.00
C CYS A 202 18.48 0.76 7.62
N LYS A 203 19.77 0.51 7.37
CA LYS A 203 20.74 1.54 6.94
C LYS A 203 20.32 2.15 5.59
N VAL A 204 19.94 1.31 4.62
CA VAL A 204 19.52 1.79 3.29
C VAL A 204 18.25 2.65 3.38
N VAL A 205 17.22 2.18 4.10
CA VAL A 205 15.96 2.91 4.23
C VAL A 205 16.15 4.23 4.97
N LYS A 206 16.95 4.24 6.05
CA LYS A 206 17.27 5.47 6.80
C LYS A 206 18.09 6.45 5.97
N HIS A 207 19.00 5.96 5.14
CA HIS A 207 19.76 6.80 4.22
C HIS A 207 18.84 7.47 3.19
N GLU A 208 17.96 6.70 2.54
CA GLU A 208 16.99 7.26 1.57
C GLU A 208 16.05 8.28 2.23
N ALA A 209 15.59 8.00 3.47
CA ALA A 209 14.76 8.93 4.23
C ALA A 209 15.51 10.24 4.55
N ALA A 210 16.80 10.15 4.93
CA ALA A 210 17.66 11.31 5.19
C ALA A 210 17.89 12.14 3.93
N GLU A 211 18.16 11.51 2.78
CA GLU A 211 18.28 12.19 1.47
C GLU A 211 16.99 12.95 1.10
N LYS A 212 15.83 12.38 1.44
CA LYS A 212 14.51 12.99 1.26
C LYS A 212 14.12 13.95 2.38
N LYS A 213 14.97 14.10 3.42
CA LYS A 213 14.73 14.95 4.60
C LYS A 213 13.43 14.63 5.33
N VAL A 214 13.06 13.36 5.38
CA VAL A 214 11.87 12.87 6.07
C VAL A 214 12.23 11.98 7.26
N HIS A 215 11.32 11.91 8.23
CA HIS A 215 11.51 11.10 9.42
C HIS A 215 11.30 9.61 9.10
N CYS A 216 12.21 8.75 9.58
CA CYS A 216 12.07 7.30 9.55
C CYS A 216 11.67 6.82 10.94
N ILE A 217 10.45 6.31 11.07
CA ILE A 217 9.89 5.72 12.29
C ILE A 217 10.15 4.21 12.21
N GLU A 218 11.18 3.75 12.89
CA GLU A 218 11.58 2.35 12.89
C GLU A 218 10.87 1.59 14.01
N VAL A 219 10.21 0.49 13.68
CA VAL A 219 9.68 -0.49 14.63
C VAL A 219 10.80 -1.45 15.03
N LYS A 220 11.00 -1.64 16.33
CA LYS A 220 12.08 -2.45 16.89
C LYS A 220 11.54 -3.52 17.84
N PRO A 221 12.27 -4.63 18.06
CA PRO A 221 11.85 -5.69 19.00
C PRO A 221 11.54 -5.19 20.42
N GLN A 222 12.21 -4.12 20.88
CA GLN A 222 11.98 -3.55 22.21
C GLN A 222 10.76 -2.63 22.32
N ASP A 223 10.09 -2.32 21.22
CA ASP A 223 8.91 -1.44 21.22
C ASP A 223 7.64 -2.16 21.69
N TYR A 224 7.70 -3.50 21.80
CA TYR A 224 6.58 -4.32 22.26
C TYR A 224 7.07 -5.53 23.08
N GLU A 225 6.16 -6.08 23.90
CA GLU A 225 6.43 -7.27 24.70
C GLU A 225 5.43 -8.38 24.33
N ILE A 226 5.95 -9.57 24.04
CA ILE A 226 5.13 -10.74 23.71
C ILE A 226 4.66 -11.38 25.01
N LEU A 227 3.34 -11.40 25.26
CA LEU A 227 2.76 -11.98 26.44
C LEU A 227 2.39 -13.46 26.26
N ALA A 228 1.88 -13.82 25.06
CA ALA A 228 1.51 -15.19 24.74
C ALA A 228 1.50 -15.41 23.23
N GLU A 229 1.88 -16.62 22.82
CA GLU A 229 1.76 -17.13 21.46
C GLU A 229 1.03 -18.47 21.47
N THR A 230 0.12 -18.62 20.52
CA THR A 230 -0.65 -19.85 20.30
C THR A 230 -0.79 -20.09 18.79
N PRO A 231 -1.15 -21.31 18.36
CA PRO A 231 -1.49 -21.57 16.95
C PRO A 231 -2.68 -20.76 16.42
N TYR A 232 -3.42 -20.09 17.30
CA TYR A 232 -4.64 -19.34 16.95
C TYR A 232 -4.45 -17.82 17.03
N GLY A 233 -3.23 -17.35 17.35
CA GLY A 233 -2.92 -15.93 17.46
C GLY A 233 -1.98 -15.63 18.61
N SER A 234 -1.70 -14.36 18.79
CA SER A 234 -0.74 -13.87 19.78
C SER A 234 -1.30 -12.70 20.58
N THR A 235 -0.81 -12.55 21.81
CA THR A 235 -1.10 -11.41 22.69
C THR A 235 0.19 -10.67 22.98
N PHE A 236 0.18 -9.35 22.90
CA PHE A 236 1.36 -8.52 23.12
C PHE A 236 0.99 -7.17 23.78
N LEU A 237 1.97 -6.54 24.40
CA LEU A 237 1.88 -5.14 24.86
C LEU A 237 2.58 -4.24 23.85
N TRP A 238 1.97 -3.12 23.50
CA TRP A 238 2.57 -2.02 22.79
C TRP A 238 2.16 -0.71 23.47
N LYS A 239 3.13 0.11 23.87
CA LYS A 239 2.90 1.34 24.64
C LYS A 239 1.99 1.12 25.87
N GLU A 240 2.29 0.09 26.66
CA GLU A 240 1.54 -0.31 27.88
C GLU A 240 0.09 -0.77 27.63
N GLN A 241 -0.36 -0.80 26.37
CA GLN A 241 -1.68 -1.32 26.02
C GLN A 241 -1.58 -2.75 25.48
N ARG A 242 -2.51 -3.61 25.93
CA ARG A 242 -2.62 -5.00 25.47
C ARG A 242 -3.35 -5.08 24.14
N TYR A 243 -2.79 -5.85 23.21
CA TYR A 243 -3.35 -6.17 21.91
C TYR A 243 -3.37 -7.67 21.67
N GLU A 244 -4.32 -8.10 20.84
CA GLU A 244 -4.44 -9.49 20.41
C GLU A 244 -4.52 -9.54 18.87
N THR A 245 -3.81 -10.49 18.27
CA THR A 245 -3.94 -10.82 16.86
C THR A 245 -4.34 -12.27 16.70
N LYS A 246 -5.26 -12.54 15.77
CA LYS A 246 -5.68 -13.92 15.41
C LYS A 246 -4.76 -14.56 14.36
N LEU A 247 -3.84 -13.80 13.79
CA LEU A 247 -2.84 -14.35 12.88
C LEU A 247 -1.67 -14.91 13.70
N PRO A 248 -1.34 -16.21 13.55
CA PRO A 248 -0.28 -16.83 14.31
C PRO A 248 1.12 -16.44 13.82
N GLY A 249 2.09 -16.46 14.73
CA GLY A 249 3.51 -16.26 14.46
C GLY A 249 4.03 -14.89 14.83
N ASN A 250 5.27 -14.85 15.34
CA ASN A 250 5.94 -13.63 15.84
C ASN A 250 5.98 -12.49 14.82
N HIS A 251 6.21 -12.82 13.55
CA HIS A 251 6.21 -11.85 12.46
C HIS A 251 4.88 -11.11 12.33
N GLN A 252 3.77 -11.68 12.78
CA GLN A 252 2.47 -11.01 12.76
C GLN A 252 2.34 -9.96 13.86
N ILE A 253 3.06 -10.11 14.98
CA ILE A 253 3.14 -9.08 16.02
C ILE A 253 3.89 -7.86 15.47
N SER A 254 5.06 -8.06 14.85
CA SER A 254 5.81 -6.98 14.20
C SER A 254 4.98 -6.28 13.11
N ASN A 255 4.25 -7.02 12.28
CA ASN A 255 3.33 -6.47 11.30
C ASN A 255 2.20 -5.64 11.93
N ALA A 256 1.63 -6.13 13.05
CA ALA A 256 0.59 -5.42 13.80
C ALA A 256 1.13 -4.12 14.42
N VAL A 257 2.31 -4.17 15.04
CA VAL A 257 2.97 -3.00 15.63
C VAL A 257 3.32 -1.97 14.54
N THR A 258 3.76 -2.43 13.37
CA THR A 258 3.99 -1.54 12.20
C THR A 258 2.70 -0.82 11.81
N ALA A 259 1.59 -1.53 11.73
CA ALA A 259 0.28 -0.94 11.41
C ALA A 259 -0.23 0.01 12.50
N LEU A 260 -0.02 -0.33 13.78
CA LEU A 260 -0.35 0.54 14.92
C LEU A 260 0.47 1.84 14.87
N THR A 261 1.78 1.75 14.62
CA THR A 261 2.67 2.91 14.47
C THR A 261 2.23 3.80 13.30
N ALA A 262 1.89 3.19 12.16
CA ALA A 262 1.38 3.91 11.00
C ALA A 262 0.05 4.60 11.30
N SER A 263 -0.88 3.92 11.98
CA SER A 263 -2.17 4.48 12.34
C SER A 263 -2.07 5.64 13.34
N GLU A 264 -1.18 5.54 14.33
CA GLU A 264 -0.93 6.60 15.30
C GLU A 264 -0.51 7.90 14.59
N TYR A 265 0.47 7.80 13.68
CA TYR A 265 0.90 8.95 12.88
C TYR A 265 -0.25 9.57 12.06
N LEU A 266 -1.05 8.73 11.39
CA LEU A 266 -2.18 9.22 10.59
C LEU A 266 -3.24 9.91 11.44
N PHE A 267 -3.52 9.41 12.66
CA PHE A 267 -4.47 10.01 13.58
C PHE A 267 -3.97 11.32 14.16
N GLU A 268 -2.68 11.43 14.50
CA GLU A 268 -2.08 12.67 14.96
C GLU A 268 -2.18 13.75 13.88
N LYS A 269 -1.84 13.41 12.64
CA LYS A 269 -1.93 14.33 11.50
C LYS A 269 -3.37 14.75 11.18
N ASP A 270 -4.33 13.83 11.28
CA ASP A 270 -5.76 14.15 11.06
C ASP A 270 -6.31 15.03 12.19
N TYR A 271 -5.87 14.81 13.44
CA TYR A 271 -6.20 15.62 14.59
C TYR A 271 -5.73 17.07 14.46
N GLU A 272 -4.48 17.28 14.03
CA GLU A 272 -3.93 18.62 13.79
C GLU A 272 -4.75 19.41 12.77
N LYS A 273 -5.34 18.72 11.77
CA LYS A 273 -6.16 19.34 10.72
C LYS A 273 -7.62 19.59 11.12
N ASN A 274 -8.22 18.73 11.97
CA ASN A 274 -9.68 18.66 12.17
C ASN A 274 -10.16 18.88 13.60
N GLU A 275 -9.27 19.17 14.59
CA GLU A 275 -9.57 19.37 16.03
C GLU A 275 -10.38 18.24 16.72
N ALA A 276 -10.75 17.18 16.00
CA ALA A 276 -11.53 16.08 16.53
C ALA A 276 -10.65 14.83 16.74
N ARG A 277 -10.31 14.53 18.01
CA ARG A 277 -9.56 13.31 18.35
C ARG A 277 -10.33 12.06 17.95
N LYS A 278 -10.01 11.48 16.82
CA LYS A 278 -10.28 10.06 16.60
C LYS A 278 -9.17 9.30 17.34
N LYS A 279 -9.49 8.83 18.55
CA LYS A 279 -8.60 7.93 19.31
C LYS A 279 -8.50 6.62 18.53
N ILE A 280 -7.33 5.98 18.59
CA ILE A 280 -7.25 4.53 18.29
C ILE A 280 -8.35 3.88 19.11
N PRO A 281 -9.33 3.21 18.49
CA PRO A 281 -10.46 2.67 19.23
C PRO A 281 -9.95 1.75 20.33
N LYS A 282 -10.40 1.94 21.58
CA LYS A 282 -10.05 1.05 22.71
C LYS A 282 -10.49 -0.40 22.46
N GLU A 283 -11.41 -0.60 21.54
CA GLU A 283 -11.97 -1.88 21.10
C GLU A 283 -11.09 -2.63 20.08
N LEU A 284 -9.86 -2.15 19.80
CA LEU A 284 -8.84 -2.94 19.11
C LEU A 284 -8.31 -4.12 19.95
N ASP A 285 -8.92 -4.38 21.11
CA ASP A 285 -8.64 -5.58 21.91
C ASP A 285 -8.87 -6.89 21.14
N THR A 286 -9.60 -6.83 20.02
CA THR A 286 -9.72 -7.95 19.10
C THR A 286 -9.69 -7.44 17.66
N MET A 287 -8.51 -7.38 17.05
CA MET A 287 -8.42 -7.25 15.60
C MET A 287 -9.02 -8.51 14.97
N ASN A 288 -10.35 -8.49 14.75
CA ASN A 288 -11.06 -9.48 13.96
C ASN A 288 -10.68 -9.26 12.49
N ILE A 289 -9.42 -9.56 12.13
CA ILE A 289 -9.04 -9.62 10.75
C ILE A 289 -9.52 -10.97 10.27
N LYS A 290 -10.64 -11.00 9.55
CA LYS A 290 -10.89 -12.10 8.63
C LYS A 290 -9.75 -12.01 7.62
N ALA A 291 -8.84 -12.98 7.69
CA ALA A 291 -7.97 -13.23 6.56
C ALA A 291 -8.87 -13.38 5.35
N ALA A 292 -8.67 -12.49 4.35
CA ALA A 292 -9.26 -12.68 3.04
C ALA A 292 -8.64 -13.91 2.42
#